data_19c5451e8d29c31e0e4cb6d3bffb79f8
#
_entry.id   19c5451e8d29c31e0e4cb6d3bffb79f8
#
_cell.length_a   1.000
_cell.length_b   1.000
_cell.length_c   1.000
_cell.angle_alpha   90.00
_cell.angle_beta   90.00
_cell.angle_gamma   90.00
#
_symmetry.space_group_name_H-M   'P 1'
#
loop_
_entity.id
_entity.type
_entity.pdbx_description
1 polymer ?
#
loop_
_entity_poly.entity_id
_entity_poly.type
_entity_poly.pdbx_seq_one_letter_code
_entity_poly.pdbx_strand_id
1 'polypeptide(L)'
;MTSLAASVADRFISASEHRKSIALMKFLSAVARRLGVAAHVYVVGGAVRNFLMDAPIKDIDVVIDSVALGGRRDSEWFAKEVAAAIPVHTNLTTPQYNVAILTVKGPWMIDGVDLEGEQIEIANARKESYSGVGGKGKGYKPTDVQPATIDEDTVRREFTVNTLLWRLLDLADGPDKAEIIDITGLGRQHLEERILQTPLDPDRTFTDDPTRILRLLKFQIKYGLRPSPDVEAAAIRNAPKLKDMPWEAVATILVRDILDTAGARKALITMKRLGIIDVLAEMIRDVKPFASFMAGQMTADKDVQLLLDLADLGLGNRAVSFLSADQQARLREVTIQMDRADATAFLAALKVPPIDNNALIAEFNLEARERGVLAPAARRFMLENPSLASRPDALTAKVRGILGR
;
A
#
# COMPACT_ATOMS: atom_id res chain seq x y z
N MET A 1 -4.44 31.45 0.15
CA MET A 1 -3.10 31.20 0.73
C MET A 1 -3.29 30.59 2.10
N THR A 2 -3.64 29.31 2.17
CA THR A 2 -3.70 28.55 3.43
C THR A 2 -2.47 27.68 3.48
N SER A 3 -1.52 28.11 4.31
CA SER A 3 -0.27 27.45 4.63
C SER A 3 -0.48 25.96 4.89
N LEU A 4 0.34 25.12 4.28
CA LEU A 4 0.64 23.72 4.62
C LEU A 4 1.28 23.64 6.02
N ALA A 5 0.60 24.16 7.04
CA ALA A 5 1.11 24.15 8.39
C ALA A 5 0.70 22.86 9.09
N ALA A 6 1.60 21.87 9.05
CA ALA A 6 1.60 20.78 10.03
C ALA A 6 1.68 21.36 11.45
N SER A 7 1.13 20.64 12.42
CA SER A 7 1.26 21.04 13.85
C SER A 7 2.74 21.07 14.26
N VAL A 8 3.08 21.83 15.30
CA VAL A 8 4.48 21.93 15.76
C VAL A 8 5.03 20.55 16.16
N ALA A 9 4.19 19.67 16.71
CA ALA A 9 4.57 18.31 17.07
C ALA A 9 4.89 17.45 15.83
N ASP A 10 4.09 17.56 14.76
CA ASP A 10 4.33 16.85 13.49
C ASP A 10 5.63 17.32 12.83
N ARG A 11 5.97 18.62 12.95
CA ARG A 11 7.25 19.16 12.46
C ARG A 11 8.47 18.62 13.22
N PHE A 12 8.36 18.37 14.52
CA PHE A 12 9.44 17.80 15.31
C PHE A 12 9.68 16.31 14.99
N ILE A 13 8.63 15.52 14.78
CA ILE A 13 8.72 14.11 14.38
C ILE A 13 9.31 14.02 12.97
N SER A 14 8.80 14.81 12.03
CA SER A 14 9.30 14.93 10.67
C SER A 14 10.80 15.30 10.64
N ALA A 15 11.24 16.26 11.44
CA ALA A 15 12.64 16.68 11.51
C ALA A 15 13.57 15.56 12.00
N SER A 16 13.13 14.71 12.95
CA SER A 16 13.94 13.58 13.43
C SER A 16 14.00 12.43 12.40
N GLU A 17 12.91 12.12 11.73
CA GLU A 17 12.84 11.10 10.70
C GLU A 17 13.57 11.49 9.42
N HIS A 18 13.61 12.78 9.09
CA HIS A 18 14.37 13.28 7.94
C HIS A 18 15.89 13.30 8.17
N ARG A 19 16.37 13.34 9.42
CA ARG A 19 17.82 13.43 9.70
C ARG A 19 18.63 12.31 9.07
N LYS A 20 18.17 11.07 9.16
CA LYS A 20 18.84 9.92 8.55
C LYS A 20 18.95 10.08 7.03
N SER A 21 17.82 10.37 6.40
CA SER A 21 17.75 10.56 4.95
C SER A 21 18.61 11.73 4.49
N ILE A 22 18.63 12.84 5.23
CA ILE A 22 19.48 14.02 4.92
C ILE A 22 20.97 13.66 5.05
N ALA A 23 21.37 12.99 6.14
CA ALA A 23 22.75 12.57 6.34
C ALA A 23 23.20 11.62 5.21
N LEU A 24 22.34 10.69 4.81
CA LEU A 24 22.62 9.75 3.73
C LEU A 24 22.73 10.46 2.37
N MET A 25 21.83 11.42 2.06
CA MET A 25 21.89 12.20 0.83
C MET A 25 23.17 13.03 0.74
N LYS A 26 23.61 13.68 1.82
CA LYS A 26 24.89 14.40 1.88
C LYS A 26 26.08 13.48 1.65
N PHE A 27 26.07 12.30 2.28
CA PHE A 27 27.10 11.30 2.06
C PHE A 27 27.17 10.84 0.60
N LEU A 28 26.04 10.50 0.00
CA LEU A 28 25.95 10.11 -1.41
C LEU A 28 26.41 11.22 -2.34
N SER A 29 26.06 12.48 -2.04
CA SER A 29 26.56 13.66 -2.76
C SER A 29 28.10 13.74 -2.70
N ALA A 30 28.70 13.56 -1.52
CA ALA A 30 30.14 13.61 -1.35
C ALA A 30 30.85 12.49 -2.15
N VAL A 31 30.32 11.26 -2.12
CA VAL A 31 30.86 10.14 -2.91
C VAL A 31 30.74 10.45 -4.42
N ALA A 32 29.56 10.86 -4.89
CA ALA A 32 29.34 11.14 -6.31
C ALA A 32 30.21 12.31 -6.83
N ARG A 33 30.44 13.33 -6.00
CA ARG A 33 31.35 14.44 -6.33
C ARG A 33 32.79 13.97 -6.44
N ARG A 34 33.28 13.15 -5.49
CA ARG A 34 34.61 12.57 -5.55
C ARG A 34 34.85 11.74 -6.82
N LEU A 35 33.81 11.04 -7.28
CA LEU A 35 33.85 10.21 -8.48
C LEU A 35 33.63 11.01 -9.77
N GLY A 36 33.30 12.30 -9.68
CA GLY A 36 33.04 13.16 -10.83
C GLY A 36 31.73 12.83 -11.58
N VAL A 37 30.73 12.23 -10.90
CA VAL A 37 29.46 11.82 -11.51
C VAL A 37 28.24 12.51 -10.90
N ALA A 38 28.41 13.38 -9.92
CA ALA A 38 27.31 13.98 -9.15
C ALA A 38 26.26 14.73 -10.00
N ALA A 39 26.65 15.21 -11.18
CA ALA A 39 25.73 15.88 -12.11
C ALA A 39 24.79 14.91 -12.85
N HIS A 40 25.06 13.61 -12.82
CA HIS A 40 24.34 12.56 -13.54
C HIS A 40 23.80 11.48 -12.62
N VAL A 41 23.75 11.75 -11.31
CA VAL A 41 23.14 10.86 -10.31
C VAL A 41 22.08 11.65 -9.53
N TYR A 42 20.92 11.05 -9.37
CA TYR A 42 19.73 11.75 -8.89
C TYR A 42 19.06 10.98 -7.75
N VAL A 43 18.56 11.70 -6.76
CA VAL A 43 17.54 11.19 -5.83
C VAL A 43 16.18 11.42 -6.48
N VAL A 44 15.34 10.40 -6.50
CA VAL A 44 14.12 10.38 -7.30
C VAL A 44 12.88 9.96 -6.50
N GLY A 45 11.71 10.17 -7.07
CA GLY A 45 10.46 9.56 -6.65
C GLY A 45 9.95 10.01 -5.29
N GLY A 46 9.77 9.04 -4.39
CA GLY A 46 9.11 9.26 -3.09
C GLY A 46 9.82 10.23 -2.17
N ALA A 47 11.13 10.29 -2.17
CA ALA A 47 11.93 11.13 -1.29
C ALA A 47 11.66 12.63 -1.51
N VAL A 48 11.71 13.08 -2.78
CA VAL A 48 11.50 14.50 -3.13
C VAL A 48 10.07 14.93 -2.82
N ARG A 49 9.08 14.12 -3.23
CA ARG A 49 7.67 14.37 -2.93
C ARG A 49 7.42 14.45 -1.43
N ASN A 50 7.90 13.47 -0.66
CA ASN A 50 7.67 13.41 0.78
C ASN A 50 8.30 14.60 1.49
N PHE A 51 9.50 15.01 1.10
CA PHE A 51 10.13 16.21 1.63
C PHE A 51 9.26 17.46 1.42
N LEU A 52 8.75 17.67 0.20
CA LEU A 52 7.87 18.80 -0.12
C LEU A 52 6.52 18.75 0.60
N MET A 53 6.06 17.55 0.99
CA MET A 53 4.83 17.34 1.75
C MET A 53 5.04 17.35 3.26
N ASP A 54 6.26 17.56 3.73
CA ASP A 54 6.63 17.42 5.15
C ASP A 54 6.26 16.04 5.71
N ALA A 55 6.43 15.00 4.88
CA ALA A 55 6.12 13.60 5.18
C ALA A 55 7.41 12.78 5.34
N PRO A 56 7.42 11.70 6.14
CA PRO A 56 8.60 10.88 6.38
C PRO A 56 9.21 10.33 5.09
N ILE A 57 10.54 10.45 4.95
CA ILE A 57 11.32 9.81 3.89
C ILE A 57 11.82 8.48 4.46
N LYS A 58 11.26 7.36 3.97
CA LYS A 58 11.62 6.03 4.46
C LYS A 58 12.76 5.40 3.66
N ASP A 59 12.76 5.61 2.34
CA ASP A 59 13.69 4.99 1.41
C ASP A 59 14.27 6.07 0.50
N ILE A 60 15.54 5.93 0.14
CA ILE A 60 16.20 6.80 -0.81
C ILE A 60 16.46 6.00 -2.08
N ASP A 61 15.70 6.33 -3.12
CA ASP A 61 15.87 5.79 -4.46
C ASP A 61 16.85 6.69 -5.23
N VAL A 62 17.92 6.10 -5.73
CA VAL A 62 18.95 6.77 -6.51
C VAL A 62 18.91 6.26 -7.94
N VAL A 63 18.96 7.17 -8.91
CA VAL A 63 19.06 6.82 -10.33
C VAL A 63 20.31 7.44 -10.91
N ILE A 64 21.09 6.62 -11.63
CA ILE A 64 22.26 7.06 -12.39
C ILE A 64 21.91 7.11 -13.87
N ASP A 65 22.18 8.25 -14.53
CA ASP A 65 22.10 8.41 -15.98
C ASP A 65 23.39 7.85 -16.61
N SER A 66 23.40 6.54 -16.81
CA SER A 66 24.56 5.83 -17.37
C SER A 66 24.80 6.22 -18.84
N VAL A 67 23.76 6.65 -19.56
CA VAL A 67 23.87 7.11 -20.95
C VAL A 67 24.67 8.38 -21.02
N ALA A 68 24.36 9.37 -20.17
CA ALA A 68 25.12 10.62 -20.05
C ALA A 68 26.59 10.38 -19.61
N LEU A 69 26.87 9.26 -18.92
CA LEU A 69 28.20 8.85 -18.47
C LEU A 69 28.93 7.93 -19.46
N GLY A 70 28.45 7.79 -20.69
CA GLY A 70 29.08 6.98 -21.75
C GLY A 70 28.94 5.48 -21.59
N GLY A 71 27.95 5.01 -20.80
CA GLY A 71 27.54 3.61 -20.67
C GLY A 71 28.46 2.71 -19.82
N ARG A 72 29.56 3.21 -19.30
CA ARG A 72 30.55 2.42 -18.51
C ARG A 72 30.37 2.54 -17.00
N ARG A 73 29.63 3.57 -16.55
CA ARG A 73 29.37 3.88 -15.13
C ARG A 73 27.89 3.71 -14.91
N ASP A 74 27.52 2.55 -14.41
CA ASP A 74 26.16 2.14 -14.17
C ASP A 74 25.84 2.05 -12.67
N SER A 75 24.63 1.61 -12.34
CA SER A 75 24.15 1.45 -10.97
C SER A 75 24.99 0.48 -10.15
N GLU A 76 25.46 -0.63 -10.74
CA GLU A 76 26.27 -1.61 -10.04
C GLU A 76 27.67 -1.05 -9.73
N TRP A 77 28.28 -0.36 -10.70
CA TRP A 77 29.54 0.35 -10.48
C TRP A 77 29.40 1.38 -9.35
N PHE A 78 28.39 2.25 -9.42
CA PHE A 78 28.19 3.28 -8.41
C PHE A 78 27.91 2.70 -7.03
N ALA A 79 27.10 1.63 -6.95
CA ALA A 79 26.83 0.93 -5.69
C ALA A 79 28.08 0.34 -5.05
N LYS A 80 29.01 -0.23 -5.84
CA LYS A 80 30.31 -0.73 -5.34
C LYS A 80 31.17 0.41 -4.80
N GLU A 81 31.21 1.54 -5.46
CA GLU A 81 31.96 2.72 -5.01
C GLU A 81 31.35 3.32 -3.72
N VAL A 82 30.01 3.35 -3.62
CA VAL A 82 29.31 3.74 -2.39
C VAL A 82 29.62 2.78 -1.26
N ALA A 83 29.52 1.46 -1.49
CA ALA A 83 29.83 0.44 -0.52
C ALA A 83 31.26 0.53 0.00
N ALA A 84 32.23 0.78 -0.89
CA ALA A 84 33.64 0.95 -0.52
C ALA A 84 33.90 2.23 0.30
N ALA A 85 33.02 3.21 0.23
CA ALA A 85 33.11 4.45 1.02
C ALA A 85 32.45 4.34 2.41
N ILE A 86 31.61 3.32 2.66
CA ILE A 86 30.97 3.08 3.96
C ILE A 86 31.98 2.31 4.85
N PRO A 87 32.29 2.79 6.08
CA PRO A 87 33.33 2.21 6.92
C PRO A 87 32.93 0.92 7.64
N VAL A 88 31.68 0.49 7.50
CA VAL A 88 31.14 -0.73 8.10
C VAL A 88 30.74 -1.75 7.03
N HIS A 89 30.51 -2.99 7.44
CA HIS A 89 30.07 -4.03 6.52
C HIS A 89 28.76 -3.64 5.84
N THR A 90 28.70 -3.87 4.52
CA THR A 90 27.49 -3.64 3.71
C THR A 90 27.13 -4.92 2.97
N ASN A 91 25.84 -5.17 2.83
CA ASN A 91 25.34 -6.23 1.96
C ASN A 91 24.85 -5.61 0.65
N LEU A 92 25.54 -5.93 -0.44
CA LEU A 92 25.16 -5.49 -1.79
C LEU A 92 24.51 -6.64 -2.53
N THR A 93 23.30 -6.45 -2.98
CA THR A 93 22.57 -7.38 -3.84
C THR A 93 22.17 -6.69 -5.13
N THR A 94 22.22 -7.43 -6.23
CA THR A 94 21.80 -6.94 -7.56
C THR A 94 20.65 -7.83 -8.07
N PRO A 95 19.43 -7.62 -7.57
CA PRO A 95 18.27 -8.33 -8.10
C PRO A 95 18.02 -7.94 -9.56
N GLN A 96 16.96 -8.46 -10.16
CA GLN A 96 16.64 -8.25 -11.59
C GLN A 96 16.62 -6.75 -11.98
N TYR A 97 16.85 -6.44 -13.24
CA TYR A 97 16.75 -5.11 -13.88
C TYR A 97 17.84 -4.10 -13.53
N ASN A 98 19.05 -4.55 -13.21
CA ASN A 98 20.18 -3.65 -12.91
C ASN A 98 19.89 -2.68 -11.77
N VAL A 99 19.15 -3.13 -10.77
CA VAL A 99 18.96 -2.41 -9.52
C VAL A 99 19.93 -2.98 -8.50
N ALA A 100 20.73 -2.13 -7.89
CA ALA A 100 21.62 -2.49 -6.79
C ALA A 100 20.98 -2.04 -5.47
N ILE A 101 20.87 -2.96 -4.52
CA ILE A 101 20.38 -2.68 -3.17
C ILE A 101 21.55 -2.84 -2.20
N LEU A 102 21.92 -1.76 -1.53
CA LEU A 102 22.96 -1.70 -0.53
C LEU A 102 22.33 -1.57 0.85
N THR A 103 22.64 -2.48 1.77
CA THR A 103 22.17 -2.44 3.17
C THR A 103 23.35 -2.27 4.11
N VAL A 104 23.29 -1.29 4.99
CA VAL A 104 24.29 -1.04 6.03
C VAL A 104 24.13 -2.06 7.16
N LYS A 105 25.18 -2.80 7.53
CA LYS A 105 25.17 -3.92 8.49
C LYS A 105 26.01 -3.67 9.74
N GLY A 106 25.97 -2.48 10.27
CA GLY A 106 26.63 -2.15 11.53
C GLY A 106 26.47 -0.68 11.86
N PRO A 107 26.78 -0.26 13.09
CA PRO A 107 26.61 1.11 13.52
C PRO A 107 27.51 2.04 12.70
N TRP A 108 26.87 3.01 12.07
CA TRP A 108 27.56 3.99 11.22
C TRP A 108 26.97 5.39 11.46
N MET A 109 27.73 6.21 12.19
CA MET A 109 27.31 7.53 12.60
C MET A 109 27.69 8.59 11.57
N ILE A 110 26.73 9.36 11.06
CA ILE A 110 26.93 10.59 10.27
C ILE A 110 26.10 11.71 10.90
N ASP A 111 26.72 12.86 11.15
CA ASP A 111 26.05 14.04 11.73
C ASP A 111 25.25 13.71 13.02
N GLY A 112 25.74 12.77 13.83
CA GLY A 112 25.09 12.33 15.06
C GLY A 112 23.90 11.39 14.86
N VAL A 113 23.74 10.83 13.67
CA VAL A 113 22.64 9.91 13.33
C VAL A 113 23.22 8.55 12.95
N ASP A 114 22.67 7.48 13.53
CA ASP A 114 23.06 6.11 13.19
C ASP A 114 22.30 5.64 11.94
N LEU A 115 23.06 5.20 10.93
CA LEU A 115 22.57 4.69 9.66
C LEU A 115 22.55 3.16 9.58
N GLU A 116 22.73 2.44 10.69
CA GLU A 116 22.58 0.99 10.70
C GLU A 116 21.20 0.56 10.21
N GLY A 117 21.19 -0.43 9.34
CA GLY A 117 19.96 -0.97 8.73
C GLY A 117 19.42 -0.18 7.54
N GLU A 118 19.95 1.03 7.28
CA GLU A 118 19.49 1.82 6.13
C GLU A 118 19.74 1.10 4.80
N GLN A 119 18.80 1.25 3.88
CA GLN A 119 18.87 0.72 2.53
C GLN A 119 18.98 1.84 1.50
N ILE A 120 19.88 1.64 0.54
CA ILE A 120 20.06 2.52 -0.61
C ILE A 120 19.76 1.69 -1.85
N GLU A 121 18.73 2.09 -2.57
CA GLU A 121 18.41 1.48 -3.85
C GLU A 121 18.98 2.34 -4.98
N ILE A 122 19.83 1.73 -5.83
CA ILE A 122 20.50 2.41 -6.92
C ILE A 122 20.14 1.73 -8.23
N ALA A 123 19.47 2.43 -9.13
CA ALA A 123 19.03 1.93 -10.41
C ALA A 123 19.68 2.73 -11.56
N ASN A 124 19.73 2.15 -12.76
CA ASN A 124 20.00 2.90 -13.96
C ASN A 124 18.74 3.63 -14.45
N ALA A 125 18.91 4.82 -15.00
CA ALA A 125 17.89 5.44 -15.83
C ALA A 125 17.57 4.51 -16.99
N ARG A 126 16.29 4.21 -17.21
CA ARG A 126 15.86 3.19 -18.18
C ARG A 126 14.54 3.52 -18.83
N LYS A 127 14.37 3.05 -20.05
CA LYS A 127 13.07 2.94 -20.71
C LYS A 127 12.60 1.50 -20.71
N GLU A 128 11.31 1.35 -20.67
CA GLU A 128 10.63 0.06 -20.62
C GLU A 128 9.65 -0.04 -21.77
N SER A 129 9.64 -1.19 -22.44
CA SER A 129 8.65 -1.51 -23.45
C SER A 129 7.75 -2.64 -22.93
N TYR A 130 6.46 -2.53 -23.18
CA TYR A 130 5.46 -3.51 -22.77
C TYR A 130 4.77 -4.06 -24.01
N SER A 131 4.74 -5.38 -24.17
CA SER A 131 4.12 -6.02 -25.35
C SER A 131 2.60 -6.08 -25.29
N GLY A 132 1.98 -5.64 -24.22
CA GLY A 132 0.51 -5.67 -24.03
C GLY A 132 -0.10 -7.09 -23.93
N VAL A 133 0.71 -8.13 -24.01
CA VAL A 133 0.26 -9.52 -23.97
C VAL A 133 0.74 -10.15 -22.67
N GLY A 134 0.12 -9.76 -21.56
CA GLY A 134 0.17 -10.51 -20.33
C GLY A 134 -0.78 -11.70 -20.44
N GLY A 135 -0.28 -12.94 -20.45
CA GLY A 135 -1.14 -14.10 -20.23
C GLY A 135 -1.53 -14.18 -18.76
N LYS A 136 -2.71 -14.75 -18.44
CA LYS A 136 -3.21 -14.99 -17.07
C LYS A 136 -2.06 -15.43 -16.15
N GLY A 137 -1.75 -14.66 -15.11
CA GLY A 137 -0.75 -14.98 -14.09
C GLY A 137 0.71 -14.70 -14.45
N LYS A 138 1.04 -14.15 -15.62
CA LYS A 138 2.43 -13.84 -16.00
C LYS A 138 2.87 -12.40 -15.69
N GLY A 139 1.92 -11.53 -15.32
CA GLY A 139 2.17 -10.14 -14.98
C GLY A 139 2.63 -9.29 -16.16
N TYR A 140 2.43 -7.99 -16.04
CA TYR A 140 2.98 -7.00 -16.95
C TYR A 140 4.43 -6.72 -16.53
N LYS A 141 5.34 -7.62 -16.88
CA LYS A 141 6.77 -7.31 -16.81
C LYS A 141 7.13 -6.57 -18.11
N PRO A 142 8.00 -5.56 -18.04
CA PRO A 142 8.53 -5.00 -19.27
C PRO A 142 9.16 -6.13 -20.10
N THR A 143 8.84 -6.15 -21.37
CA THR A 143 9.38 -7.14 -22.33
C THR A 143 10.78 -6.79 -22.76
N ASP A 144 11.12 -5.50 -22.68
CA ASP A 144 12.44 -4.98 -22.96
C ASP A 144 12.74 -3.82 -22.01
N VAL A 145 13.97 -3.78 -21.49
CA VAL A 145 14.50 -2.73 -20.62
C VAL A 145 15.82 -2.28 -21.18
N GLN A 146 15.89 -1.03 -21.60
CA GLN A 146 17.08 -0.44 -22.20
C GLN A 146 17.57 0.75 -21.37
N PRO A 147 18.89 1.05 -21.36
CA PRO A 147 19.41 2.29 -20.80
C PRO A 147 18.72 3.49 -21.44
N ALA A 148 18.47 4.52 -20.65
CA ALA A 148 17.83 5.75 -21.08
C ALA A 148 18.43 6.96 -20.36
N THR A 149 18.07 8.16 -20.81
CA THR A 149 18.37 9.39 -20.09
C THR A 149 17.46 9.53 -18.87
N ILE A 150 17.84 10.39 -17.93
CA ILE A 150 17.02 10.68 -16.76
C ILE A 150 15.62 11.22 -17.14
N ASP A 151 15.52 12.00 -18.22
CA ASP A 151 14.26 12.55 -18.71
C ASP A 151 13.31 11.42 -19.17
N GLU A 152 13.84 10.48 -19.97
CA GLU A 152 13.07 9.32 -20.44
C GLU A 152 12.63 8.42 -19.28
N ASP A 153 13.50 8.19 -18.27
CA ASP A 153 13.15 7.41 -17.07
C ASP A 153 12.06 8.09 -16.25
N THR A 154 12.12 9.41 -16.17
CA THR A 154 11.21 10.18 -15.33
C THR A 154 9.79 10.21 -15.90
N VAL A 155 9.62 10.42 -17.21
CA VAL A 155 8.28 10.54 -17.82
C VAL A 155 7.53 9.21 -17.90
N ARG A 156 8.18 8.05 -17.75
CA ARG A 156 7.49 6.75 -17.70
C ARG A 156 6.89 6.41 -16.33
N ARG A 157 7.15 7.24 -15.31
CA ARG A 157 6.60 7.04 -13.97
C ARG A 157 5.10 7.23 -13.95
N GLU A 158 4.47 6.71 -12.89
CA GLU A 158 3.01 6.65 -12.81
C GLU A 158 2.33 8.02 -12.66
N PHE A 159 2.92 8.93 -11.84
CA PHE A 159 2.32 10.24 -11.56
C PHE A 159 3.36 11.36 -11.58
N THR A 160 2.94 12.54 -12.03
CA THR A 160 3.78 13.76 -12.11
C THR A 160 4.38 14.15 -10.76
N VAL A 161 3.69 13.92 -9.65
CA VAL A 161 4.20 14.17 -8.29
C VAL A 161 5.42 13.30 -7.93
N ASN A 162 5.70 12.25 -8.70
CA ASN A 162 6.87 11.39 -8.57
C ASN A 162 7.94 11.65 -9.62
N THR A 163 7.79 12.71 -10.44
CA THR A 163 8.78 13.11 -11.47
C THR A 163 9.72 14.20 -10.98
N LEU A 164 9.64 14.56 -9.71
CA LEU A 164 10.52 15.51 -9.07
C LEU A 164 11.83 14.84 -8.68
N LEU A 165 12.94 15.53 -8.92
CA LEU A 165 14.29 15.00 -8.73
C LEU A 165 15.18 15.98 -7.98
N TRP A 166 16.21 15.45 -7.28
CA TRP A 166 17.40 16.21 -6.87
C TRP A 166 18.65 15.61 -7.52
N ARG A 167 19.49 16.42 -8.08
CA ARG A 167 20.86 15.99 -8.45
C ARG A 167 21.70 15.82 -7.19
N LEU A 168 22.49 14.77 -7.10
CA LEU A 168 23.45 14.62 -6.00
C LEU A 168 24.46 15.79 -5.96
N LEU A 169 24.71 16.44 -7.10
CA LEU A 169 25.55 17.64 -7.16
C LEU A 169 25.04 18.74 -6.24
N ASP A 170 23.73 18.91 -6.14
CA ASP A 170 23.09 20.02 -5.42
C ASP A 170 22.82 19.70 -3.93
N LEU A 171 23.00 18.44 -3.51
CA LEU A 171 22.66 17.94 -2.16
C LEU A 171 23.79 18.04 -1.12
N ALA A 172 24.92 18.70 -1.45
CA ALA A 172 26.07 18.80 -0.53
C ALA A 172 25.70 19.48 0.81
N ASP A 173 24.86 20.50 0.75
CA ASP A 173 24.36 21.24 1.92
C ASP A 173 23.00 20.79 2.41
N GLY A 174 22.45 19.73 1.82
CA GLY A 174 21.15 19.14 2.12
C GLY A 174 20.01 19.58 1.21
N PRO A 175 18.85 18.95 1.33
CA PRO A 175 17.71 19.13 0.42
C PRO A 175 17.04 20.50 0.50
N ASP A 176 17.15 21.20 1.65
CA ASP A 176 16.59 22.55 1.82
C ASP A 176 17.21 23.59 0.89
N LYS A 177 18.47 23.37 0.46
CA LYS A 177 19.21 24.27 -0.41
C LYS A 177 19.32 23.75 -1.84
N ALA A 178 18.90 22.53 -2.08
CA ALA A 178 19.01 21.88 -3.37
C ALA A 178 17.91 22.35 -4.33
N GLU A 179 18.29 22.59 -5.58
CA GLU A 179 17.33 22.83 -6.64
C GLU A 179 16.52 21.56 -6.93
N ILE A 180 15.20 21.68 -6.94
CA ILE A 180 14.31 20.60 -7.35
C ILE A 180 14.10 20.71 -8.86
N ILE A 181 14.47 19.65 -9.55
CA ILE A 181 14.25 19.51 -10.99
C ILE A 181 12.86 18.94 -11.20
N ASP A 182 12.04 19.63 -11.98
CA ASP A 182 10.70 19.18 -12.38
C ASP A 182 10.71 18.94 -13.90
N ILE A 183 10.98 17.70 -14.29
CA ILE A 183 11.12 17.31 -15.71
C ILE A 183 9.82 17.55 -16.49
N THR A 184 8.67 17.35 -15.87
CA THR A 184 7.38 17.56 -16.53
C THR A 184 6.92 19.01 -16.50
N GLY A 185 7.51 19.84 -15.65
CA GLY A 185 7.06 21.19 -15.36
C GLY A 185 5.72 21.26 -14.58
N LEU A 186 5.16 20.11 -14.25
CA LEU A 186 3.83 19.99 -13.61
C LEU A 186 3.88 19.32 -12.22
N GLY A 187 4.99 18.67 -11.87
CA GLY A 187 5.09 17.89 -10.65
C GLY A 187 4.88 18.70 -9.38
N ARG A 188 5.49 19.89 -9.30
CA ARG A 188 5.31 20.81 -8.17
C ARG A 188 3.88 21.35 -8.10
N GLN A 189 3.35 21.85 -9.20
CA GLN A 189 1.99 22.38 -9.27
C GLN A 189 0.97 21.32 -8.84
N HIS A 190 1.04 20.13 -9.40
CA HIS A 190 0.11 19.05 -9.07
C HIS A 190 0.24 18.60 -7.61
N LEU A 191 1.44 18.68 -7.03
CA LEU A 191 1.63 18.38 -5.61
C LEU A 191 0.97 19.44 -4.71
N GLU A 192 1.12 20.73 -5.02
CA GLU A 192 0.50 21.85 -4.32
C GLU A 192 -1.02 21.81 -4.43
N GLU A 193 -1.54 21.53 -5.61
CA GLU A 193 -2.98 21.39 -5.89
C GLU A 193 -3.57 20.06 -5.42
N ARG A 194 -2.72 19.14 -4.94
CA ARG A 194 -3.08 17.79 -4.51
C ARG A 194 -3.74 16.95 -5.61
N ILE A 195 -3.21 17.06 -6.83
CA ILE A 195 -3.68 16.36 -8.02
C ILE A 195 -2.77 15.18 -8.37
N LEU A 196 -3.36 14.06 -8.74
CA LEU A 196 -2.68 12.93 -9.38
C LEU A 196 -2.95 12.98 -10.88
N GLN A 197 -1.93 13.36 -11.63
CA GLN A 197 -1.90 13.33 -13.08
C GLN A 197 -0.75 12.42 -13.54
N THR A 198 -0.93 11.73 -14.65
CA THR A 198 0.11 10.91 -15.27
C THR A 198 0.99 11.76 -16.21
N PRO A 199 2.31 11.54 -16.27
CA PRO A 199 3.18 12.27 -17.22
C PRO A 199 2.85 11.96 -18.67
N LEU A 200 2.42 10.73 -18.94
CA LEU A 200 1.97 10.27 -20.26
C LEU A 200 0.45 10.08 -20.27
N ASP A 201 -0.07 9.67 -21.42
CA ASP A 201 -1.49 9.30 -21.54
C ASP A 201 -1.92 8.33 -20.44
N PRO A 202 -3.02 8.59 -19.70
CA PRO A 202 -3.44 7.78 -18.58
C PRO A 202 -3.81 6.33 -18.98
N ASP A 203 -4.46 6.14 -20.13
CA ASP A 203 -4.81 4.79 -20.60
C ASP A 203 -3.57 3.98 -20.93
N ARG A 204 -2.56 4.60 -21.56
CA ARG A 204 -1.26 3.96 -21.78
C ARG A 204 -0.59 3.61 -20.46
N THR A 205 -0.56 4.55 -19.51
CA THR A 205 0.07 4.39 -18.19
C THR A 205 -0.51 3.18 -17.43
N PHE A 206 -1.84 3.00 -17.44
CA PHE A 206 -2.50 1.88 -16.76
C PHE A 206 -2.53 0.60 -17.60
N THR A 207 -2.34 0.69 -18.92
CA THR A 207 -2.18 -0.49 -19.77
C THR A 207 -0.79 -1.10 -19.64
N ASP A 208 0.24 -0.26 -19.55
CA ASP A 208 1.62 -0.69 -19.38
C ASP A 208 1.82 -1.41 -18.02
N ASP A 209 1.21 -0.90 -16.96
CA ASP A 209 1.21 -1.53 -15.63
C ASP A 209 -0.10 -1.28 -14.88
N PRO A 210 -1.06 -2.22 -14.91
CA PRO A 210 -2.33 -2.09 -14.20
C PRO A 210 -2.21 -1.93 -12.69
N THR A 211 -1.11 -2.35 -12.06
CA THR A 211 -0.91 -2.15 -10.62
C THR A 211 -0.81 -0.66 -10.24
N ARG A 212 -0.52 0.21 -11.20
CA ARG A 212 -0.55 1.67 -11.00
C ARG A 212 -1.94 2.19 -10.61
N ILE A 213 -3.03 1.46 -10.95
CA ILE A 213 -4.38 1.76 -10.46
C ILE A 213 -4.48 1.54 -8.94
N LEU A 214 -3.84 0.52 -8.41
CA LEU A 214 -3.78 0.31 -6.96
C LEU A 214 -2.88 1.36 -6.29
N ARG A 215 -1.80 1.77 -6.95
CA ARG A 215 -0.95 2.87 -6.47
C ARG A 215 -1.70 4.20 -6.48
N LEU A 216 -2.61 4.44 -7.43
CA LEU A 216 -3.54 5.58 -7.41
C LEU A 216 -4.33 5.61 -6.10
N LEU A 217 -4.90 4.49 -5.68
CA LEU A 217 -5.61 4.37 -4.40
C LEU A 217 -4.70 4.65 -3.21
N LYS A 218 -3.51 4.07 -3.19
CA LYS A 218 -2.50 4.33 -2.16
C LYS A 218 -2.22 5.82 -2.01
N PHE A 219 -2.03 6.54 -3.10
CA PHE A 219 -1.76 7.97 -3.09
C PHE A 219 -2.96 8.79 -2.62
N GLN A 220 -4.18 8.41 -3.00
CA GLN A 220 -5.39 9.07 -2.51
C GLN A 220 -5.56 8.94 -1.00
N ILE A 221 -5.26 7.76 -0.46
CA ILE A 221 -5.51 7.45 0.96
C ILE A 221 -4.39 7.99 1.82
N LYS A 222 -3.14 7.68 1.45
CA LYS A 222 -1.97 8.00 2.26
C LYS A 222 -1.62 9.49 2.23
N TYR A 223 -1.75 10.12 1.08
CA TYR A 223 -1.30 11.50 0.87
C TYR A 223 -2.44 12.49 0.63
N GLY A 224 -3.70 12.04 0.56
CA GLY A 224 -4.85 12.91 0.31
C GLY A 224 -4.85 13.55 -1.08
N LEU A 225 -4.15 12.94 -2.05
CA LEU A 225 -4.11 13.41 -3.44
C LEU A 225 -5.36 12.92 -4.19
N ARG A 226 -5.81 13.66 -5.17
CA ARG A 226 -7.02 13.37 -5.94
C ARG A 226 -6.66 13.14 -7.42
N PRO A 227 -7.17 12.09 -8.07
CA PRO A 227 -6.97 11.93 -9.50
C PRO A 227 -7.63 13.08 -10.27
N SER A 228 -7.02 13.50 -11.37
CA SER A 228 -7.70 14.30 -12.37
C SER A 228 -8.82 13.49 -13.02
N PRO A 229 -9.85 14.14 -13.61
CA PRO A 229 -10.99 13.42 -14.20
C PRO A 229 -10.62 12.41 -15.29
N ASP A 230 -9.62 12.71 -16.11
CA ASP A 230 -9.11 11.83 -17.16
C ASP A 230 -8.36 10.63 -16.59
N VAL A 231 -7.55 10.82 -15.55
CA VAL A 231 -6.86 9.74 -14.84
C VAL A 231 -7.88 8.82 -14.14
N GLU A 232 -8.91 9.38 -13.51
CA GLU A 232 -9.95 8.58 -12.88
C GLU A 232 -10.73 7.75 -13.91
N ALA A 233 -11.15 8.38 -15.01
CA ALA A 233 -11.85 7.70 -16.08
C ALA A 233 -11.00 6.58 -16.72
N ALA A 234 -9.70 6.82 -16.92
CA ALA A 234 -8.77 5.81 -17.41
C ALA A 234 -8.59 4.66 -16.40
N ALA A 235 -8.52 4.95 -15.10
CA ALA A 235 -8.43 3.92 -14.07
C ALA A 235 -9.66 2.99 -14.10
N ILE A 236 -10.86 3.54 -14.25
CA ILE A 236 -12.10 2.75 -14.38
C ILE A 236 -12.05 1.86 -15.62
N ARG A 237 -11.69 2.41 -16.78
CA ARG A 237 -11.60 1.64 -18.05
C ARG A 237 -10.59 0.49 -17.97
N ASN A 238 -9.48 0.70 -17.28
CA ASN A 238 -8.37 -0.23 -17.21
C ASN A 238 -8.39 -1.15 -15.98
N ALA A 239 -9.26 -0.92 -14.98
CA ALA A 239 -9.39 -1.77 -13.80
C ALA A 239 -9.54 -3.27 -14.12
N PRO A 240 -10.29 -3.71 -15.15
CA PRO A 240 -10.40 -5.11 -15.52
C PRO A 240 -9.06 -5.79 -15.84
N LYS A 241 -8.04 -5.04 -16.27
CA LYS A 241 -6.69 -5.57 -16.58
C LYS A 241 -5.93 -6.03 -15.33
N LEU A 242 -6.37 -5.65 -14.13
CA LEU A 242 -5.82 -6.19 -12.88
C LEU A 242 -5.95 -7.71 -12.80
N LYS A 243 -6.92 -8.33 -13.49
CA LYS A 243 -7.08 -9.81 -13.56
C LYS A 243 -5.88 -10.52 -14.20
N ASP A 244 -5.15 -9.81 -15.05
CA ASP A 244 -3.98 -10.34 -15.73
C ASP A 244 -2.71 -10.28 -14.87
N MET A 245 -2.78 -9.56 -13.74
CA MET A 245 -1.67 -9.43 -12.81
C MET A 245 -1.50 -10.66 -11.92
N PRO A 246 -0.26 -11.00 -11.52
CA PRO A 246 -0.04 -11.99 -10.48
C PRO A 246 -0.76 -11.55 -9.20
N TRP A 247 -1.50 -12.49 -8.61
CA TRP A 247 -2.23 -12.21 -7.37
C TRP A 247 -1.32 -11.64 -6.27
N GLU A 248 -0.11 -12.18 -6.14
CA GLU A 248 0.86 -11.77 -5.14
C GLU A 248 1.24 -10.29 -5.25
N ALA A 249 1.37 -9.78 -6.49
CA ALA A 249 1.65 -8.36 -6.72
C ALA A 249 0.47 -7.48 -6.31
N VAL A 250 -0.75 -7.87 -6.68
CA VAL A 250 -1.99 -7.17 -6.33
C VAL A 250 -2.20 -7.19 -4.81
N ALA A 251 -2.08 -8.36 -4.19
CA ALA A 251 -2.29 -8.55 -2.75
C ALA A 251 -1.26 -7.77 -1.91
N THR A 252 0.01 -7.74 -2.33
CA THR A 252 1.06 -6.99 -1.62
C THR A 252 0.71 -5.50 -1.55
N ILE A 253 0.30 -4.89 -2.67
CA ILE A 253 -0.07 -3.47 -2.68
C ILE A 253 -1.34 -3.24 -1.86
N LEU A 254 -2.36 -4.10 -2.03
CA LEU A 254 -3.63 -3.97 -1.30
C LEU A 254 -3.41 -4.05 0.21
N VAL A 255 -2.79 -5.11 0.69
CA VAL A 255 -2.68 -5.37 2.13
C VAL A 255 -1.69 -4.40 2.77
N ARG A 256 -0.45 -4.37 2.29
CA ARG A 256 0.62 -3.58 2.90
C ARG A 256 0.44 -2.06 2.75
N ASP A 257 -0.02 -1.62 1.58
CA ASP A 257 0.05 -0.21 1.21
C ASP A 257 -1.29 0.53 1.32
N ILE A 258 -2.41 -0.20 1.29
CA ILE A 258 -3.75 0.38 1.26
C ILE A 258 -4.54 0.00 2.51
N LEU A 259 -4.69 -1.29 2.79
CA LEU A 259 -5.58 -1.78 3.84
C LEU A 259 -4.96 -1.75 5.24
N ASP A 260 -3.64 -1.77 5.36
CA ASP A 260 -2.93 -1.57 6.65
C ASP A 260 -2.86 -0.08 7.07
N THR A 261 -3.82 0.72 6.64
CA THR A 261 -3.89 2.15 6.94
C THR A 261 -5.19 2.50 7.67
N ALA A 262 -5.19 3.59 8.41
CA ALA A 262 -6.41 4.17 9.01
C ALA A 262 -7.47 4.58 7.94
N GLY A 263 -7.13 4.50 6.66
CA GLY A 263 -7.99 4.85 5.53
C GLY A 263 -8.63 3.65 4.83
N ALA A 264 -8.51 2.43 5.36
CA ALA A 264 -8.99 1.20 4.71
C ALA A 264 -10.45 1.29 4.24
N ARG A 265 -11.36 1.79 5.08
CA ARG A 265 -12.78 1.97 4.69
C ARG A 265 -12.95 2.93 3.52
N LYS A 266 -12.22 4.05 3.51
CA LYS A 266 -12.23 5.01 2.39
C LYS A 266 -11.67 4.36 1.12
N ALA A 267 -10.65 3.52 1.27
CA ALA A 267 -10.08 2.74 0.17
C ALA A 267 -11.13 1.82 -0.46
N LEU A 268 -11.82 1.04 0.33
CA LEU A 268 -12.84 0.11 -0.13
C LEU A 268 -13.99 0.81 -0.85
N ILE A 269 -14.47 1.95 -0.33
CA ILE A 269 -15.49 2.78 -0.99
C ILE A 269 -14.98 3.26 -2.37
N THR A 270 -13.74 3.73 -2.44
CA THR A 270 -13.14 4.19 -3.69
C THR A 270 -12.93 3.03 -4.67
N MET A 271 -12.48 1.87 -4.19
CA MET A 271 -12.33 0.66 -5.00
C MET A 271 -13.67 0.20 -5.60
N LYS A 272 -14.76 0.29 -4.83
CA LYS A 272 -16.10 0.00 -5.34
C LYS A 272 -16.49 0.97 -6.46
N ARG A 273 -16.27 2.26 -6.27
CA ARG A 273 -16.55 3.30 -7.26
C ARG A 273 -15.74 3.12 -8.56
N LEU A 274 -14.49 2.68 -8.45
CA LEU A 274 -13.60 2.39 -9.59
C LEU A 274 -13.82 0.99 -10.21
N GLY A 275 -14.77 0.19 -9.73
CA GLY A 275 -15.02 -1.17 -10.22
C GLY A 275 -13.95 -2.20 -9.83
N ILE A 276 -12.97 -1.83 -8.98
CA ILE A 276 -11.85 -2.69 -8.58
C ILE A 276 -12.34 -3.85 -7.69
N ILE A 277 -13.37 -3.62 -6.86
CA ILE A 277 -13.93 -4.66 -5.99
C ILE A 277 -14.43 -5.86 -6.78
N ASP A 278 -15.14 -5.61 -7.90
CA ASP A 278 -15.67 -6.68 -8.74
C ASP A 278 -14.55 -7.49 -9.40
N VAL A 279 -13.50 -6.79 -9.85
CA VAL A 279 -12.29 -7.41 -10.39
C VAL A 279 -11.60 -8.29 -9.36
N LEU A 280 -11.42 -7.79 -8.14
CA LEU A 280 -10.81 -8.57 -7.05
C LEU A 280 -11.67 -9.77 -6.66
N ALA A 281 -13.00 -9.63 -6.64
CA ALA A 281 -13.92 -10.73 -6.37
C ALA A 281 -13.77 -11.86 -7.39
N GLU A 282 -13.56 -11.54 -8.65
CA GLU A 282 -13.29 -12.53 -9.69
C GLU A 282 -11.90 -13.17 -9.53
N MET A 283 -10.86 -12.38 -9.22
CA MET A 283 -9.52 -12.89 -8.97
C MET A 283 -9.48 -13.85 -7.78
N ILE A 284 -10.15 -13.50 -6.69
CA ILE A 284 -10.22 -14.31 -5.46
C ILE A 284 -10.97 -15.64 -5.71
N ARG A 285 -11.90 -15.67 -6.66
CA ARG A 285 -12.67 -16.88 -6.97
C ARG A 285 -11.79 -18.04 -7.39
N ASP A 286 -10.68 -17.77 -8.05
CA ASP A 286 -9.80 -18.76 -8.67
C ASP A 286 -8.54 -19.08 -7.81
N VAL A 287 -8.36 -18.47 -6.62
CA VAL A 287 -7.06 -18.52 -5.92
C VAL A 287 -7.18 -19.04 -4.48
N LYS A 288 -6.76 -20.29 -4.24
CA LYS A 288 -6.47 -20.86 -2.91
C LYS A 288 -5.42 -20.07 -2.09
N PRO A 289 -4.43 -19.35 -2.69
CA PRO A 289 -3.39 -18.62 -1.97
C PRO A 289 -3.82 -17.36 -1.23
N PHE A 290 -4.97 -16.75 -1.57
CA PHE A 290 -5.41 -15.52 -0.90
C PHE A 290 -5.62 -15.69 0.60
N ALA A 291 -6.21 -16.80 0.98
CA ALA A 291 -6.43 -17.14 2.38
C ALA A 291 -5.13 -17.28 3.16
N SER A 292 -4.15 -17.97 2.58
CA SER A 292 -2.85 -18.18 3.23
C SER A 292 -2.03 -16.89 3.31
N PHE A 293 -2.14 -16.01 2.32
CA PHE A 293 -1.48 -14.71 2.31
C PHE A 293 -2.12 -13.76 3.35
N MET A 294 -3.43 -13.66 3.36
CA MET A 294 -4.15 -12.85 4.36
C MET A 294 -3.89 -13.39 5.77
N ALA A 295 -3.94 -14.70 5.98
CA ALA A 295 -3.67 -15.32 7.27
C ALA A 295 -2.27 -15.04 7.82
N GLY A 296 -1.26 -14.87 6.96
CA GLY A 296 0.11 -14.58 7.36
C GLY A 296 0.40 -13.11 7.68
N GLN A 297 -0.48 -12.19 7.28
CA GLN A 297 -0.25 -10.74 7.42
C GLN A 297 -1.17 -10.07 8.47
N MET A 298 -2.16 -10.80 8.99
CA MET A 298 -3.22 -10.24 9.83
C MET A 298 -2.86 -10.18 11.33
N THR A 299 -2.87 -8.99 11.92
CA THR A 299 -2.83 -8.78 13.38
C THR A 299 -4.24 -8.46 13.91
N ALA A 300 -4.63 -9.03 15.07
CA ALA A 300 -5.99 -9.35 15.48
C ALA A 300 -7.11 -8.29 15.36
N ASP A 301 -6.85 -7.00 15.60
CA ASP A 301 -7.95 -6.01 15.73
C ASP A 301 -8.30 -5.25 14.43
N LYS A 302 -7.31 -4.92 13.59
CA LYS A 302 -7.53 -4.23 12.31
C LYS A 302 -8.19 -5.13 11.26
N ASP A 303 -7.97 -6.42 11.40
CA ASP A 303 -8.38 -7.45 10.46
C ASP A 303 -9.88 -7.70 10.49
N VAL A 304 -10.47 -7.57 11.66
CA VAL A 304 -11.92 -7.75 11.85
C VAL A 304 -12.68 -6.63 11.16
N GLN A 305 -12.24 -5.38 11.33
CA GLN A 305 -12.87 -4.25 10.65
C GLN A 305 -12.78 -4.37 9.13
N LEU A 306 -11.62 -4.81 8.62
CA LEU A 306 -11.45 -5.07 7.19
C LEU A 306 -12.40 -6.14 6.67
N LEU A 307 -12.56 -7.25 7.42
CA LEU A 307 -13.48 -8.32 7.03
C LEU A 307 -14.94 -7.89 7.05
N LEU A 308 -15.32 -7.03 8.01
CA LEU A 308 -16.65 -6.44 8.06
C LEU A 308 -16.88 -5.50 6.87
N ASP A 309 -15.92 -4.66 6.56
CA ASP A 309 -15.98 -3.76 5.41
C ASP A 309 -16.06 -4.55 4.09
N LEU A 310 -15.35 -5.68 3.98
CA LEU A 310 -15.45 -6.61 2.84
C LEU A 310 -16.81 -7.32 2.79
N ALA A 311 -17.40 -7.65 3.95
CA ALA A 311 -18.72 -8.23 4.05
C ALA A 311 -19.81 -7.27 3.57
N ASP A 312 -19.75 -6.01 4.00
CA ASP A 312 -20.66 -4.95 3.55
C ASP A 312 -20.60 -4.71 2.03
N LEU A 313 -19.44 -4.96 1.42
CA LEU A 313 -19.24 -4.86 -0.03
C LEU A 313 -19.65 -6.13 -0.81
N GLY A 314 -20.19 -7.14 -0.12
CA GLY A 314 -20.63 -8.40 -0.73
C GLY A 314 -19.51 -9.43 -0.93
N LEU A 315 -18.30 -9.17 -0.45
CA LEU A 315 -17.17 -10.09 -0.51
C LEU A 315 -17.02 -10.97 0.74
N GLY A 316 -17.74 -10.66 1.81
CA GLY A 316 -17.57 -11.24 3.14
C GLY A 316 -17.76 -12.75 3.19
N ASN A 317 -18.75 -13.30 2.50
CA ASN A 317 -19.01 -14.73 2.46
C ASN A 317 -17.82 -15.55 1.93
N ARG A 318 -16.99 -14.95 1.09
CA ARG A 318 -15.81 -15.59 0.53
C ARG A 318 -14.58 -15.37 1.41
N ALA A 319 -14.40 -14.17 1.94
CA ALA A 319 -13.28 -13.86 2.82
C ALA A 319 -13.29 -14.74 4.08
N VAL A 320 -14.45 -14.91 4.71
CA VAL A 320 -14.58 -15.72 5.95
C VAL A 320 -14.39 -17.21 5.70
N SER A 321 -14.79 -17.74 4.53
CA SER A 321 -14.61 -19.17 4.22
C SER A 321 -13.14 -19.60 4.10
N PHE A 322 -12.24 -18.65 3.98
CA PHE A 322 -10.80 -18.86 3.85
C PHE A 322 -10.03 -18.77 5.18
N LEU A 323 -10.65 -18.30 6.25
CA LEU A 323 -10.01 -18.17 7.55
C LEU A 323 -9.84 -19.54 8.22
N SER A 324 -8.74 -19.72 8.94
CA SER A 324 -8.55 -20.88 9.82
C SER A 324 -9.62 -20.91 10.92
N ALA A 325 -9.84 -22.07 11.52
CA ALA A 325 -10.77 -22.21 12.64
C ALA A 325 -10.47 -21.23 13.79
N ASP A 326 -9.19 -21.01 14.10
CA ASP A 326 -8.77 -20.09 15.16
C ASP A 326 -9.04 -18.63 14.79
N GLN A 327 -8.83 -18.25 13.53
CA GLN A 327 -9.14 -16.91 13.03
C GLN A 327 -10.64 -16.66 13.01
N GLN A 328 -11.45 -17.66 12.61
CA GLN A 328 -12.90 -17.60 12.70
C GLN A 328 -13.37 -17.50 14.16
N ALA A 329 -12.71 -18.18 15.11
CA ALA A 329 -13.03 -18.07 16.53
C ALA A 329 -12.75 -16.67 17.08
N ARG A 330 -11.59 -16.09 16.79
CA ARG A 330 -11.25 -14.71 17.18
C ARG A 330 -12.21 -13.69 16.56
N LEU A 331 -12.55 -13.85 15.29
CA LEU A 331 -13.51 -13.02 14.60
C LEU A 331 -14.88 -13.06 15.27
N ARG A 332 -15.32 -14.24 15.73
CA ARG A 332 -16.57 -14.42 16.49
C ARG A 332 -16.54 -13.67 17.83
N GLU A 333 -15.43 -13.74 18.57
CA GLU A 333 -15.28 -13.01 19.84
C GLU A 333 -15.41 -11.50 19.67
N VAL A 334 -14.75 -10.95 18.64
CA VAL A 334 -14.82 -9.51 18.37
C VAL A 334 -16.21 -9.09 17.91
N THR A 335 -16.86 -9.90 17.06
CA THR A 335 -18.23 -9.61 16.58
C THR A 335 -19.27 -9.59 17.73
N ILE A 336 -19.03 -10.35 18.81
CA ILE A 336 -19.89 -10.33 20.00
C ILE A 336 -19.86 -8.97 20.70
N GLN A 337 -18.75 -8.23 20.58
CA GLN A 337 -18.55 -6.90 21.19
C GLN A 337 -19.02 -5.76 20.30
N MET A 338 -19.40 -6.04 19.05
CA MET A 338 -19.79 -5.02 18.05
C MET A 338 -21.23 -4.53 18.23
N ASP A 339 -21.53 -3.40 17.60
CA ASP A 339 -22.90 -2.93 17.54
C ASP A 339 -23.80 -3.84 16.68
N ARG A 340 -25.12 -3.61 16.78
CA ARG A 340 -26.12 -4.50 16.16
C ARG A 340 -26.04 -4.55 14.64
N ALA A 341 -25.67 -3.46 13.99
CA ALA A 341 -25.65 -3.37 12.53
C ALA A 341 -24.48 -4.17 11.94
N ASP A 342 -23.28 -3.98 12.51
CA ASP A 342 -22.07 -4.66 12.08
C ASP A 342 -22.14 -6.17 12.33
N ALA A 343 -22.67 -6.58 13.48
CA ALA A 343 -22.89 -7.99 13.79
C ALA A 343 -23.88 -8.67 12.83
N THR A 344 -24.90 -7.95 12.36
CA THR A 344 -25.88 -8.48 11.40
C THR A 344 -25.27 -8.71 10.03
N ALA A 345 -24.49 -7.75 9.54
CA ALA A 345 -23.76 -7.88 8.27
C ALA A 345 -22.77 -9.06 8.31
N PHE A 346 -22.07 -9.22 9.43
CA PHE A 346 -21.12 -10.31 9.61
C PHE A 346 -21.80 -11.69 9.69
N LEU A 347 -22.92 -11.81 10.42
CA LEU A 347 -23.69 -13.05 10.48
C LEU A 347 -24.23 -13.46 9.12
N ALA A 348 -24.68 -12.50 8.30
CA ALA A 348 -25.08 -12.73 6.92
C ALA A 348 -23.92 -13.26 6.08
N ALA A 349 -22.72 -12.72 6.28
CA ALA A 349 -21.50 -13.18 5.61
C ALA A 349 -21.12 -14.63 5.97
N LEU A 350 -21.37 -15.06 7.20
CA LEU A 350 -21.19 -16.45 7.66
C LEU A 350 -22.31 -17.39 7.24
N LYS A 351 -23.33 -16.92 6.49
CA LYS A 351 -24.56 -17.67 6.19
C LYS A 351 -25.29 -18.14 7.44
N VAL A 352 -25.13 -17.43 8.55
CA VAL A 352 -25.89 -17.67 9.78
C VAL A 352 -27.22 -16.94 9.62
N PRO A 353 -28.35 -17.61 9.71
CA PRO A 353 -29.65 -16.97 9.59
C PRO A 353 -29.79 -15.89 10.67
N PRO A 354 -30.39 -14.74 10.36
CA PRO A 354 -30.61 -13.69 11.34
C PRO A 354 -31.52 -14.23 12.46
N ILE A 355 -31.16 -13.90 13.70
CA ILE A 355 -32.00 -14.22 14.83
C ILE A 355 -33.24 -13.31 14.78
N ASP A 356 -34.40 -13.87 14.58
CA ASP A 356 -35.65 -13.14 14.71
C ASP A 356 -35.92 -12.82 16.17
N ASN A 357 -35.45 -11.67 16.63
CA ASN A 357 -35.66 -11.24 18.01
C ASN A 357 -37.16 -11.10 18.35
N ASN A 358 -38.00 -10.77 17.38
CA ASN A 358 -39.45 -10.63 17.62
C ASN A 358 -40.11 -12.01 17.83
N ALA A 359 -39.67 -13.00 17.03
CA ALA A 359 -40.11 -14.38 17.24
C ALA A 359 -39.68 -14.91 18.60
N LEU A 360 -38.44 -14.69 19.02
CA LEU A 360 -37.95 -15.06 20.37
C LEU A 360 -38.72 -14.33 21.47
N ILE A 361 -38.98 -13.04 21.31
CA ILE A 361 -39.79 -12.26 22.29
C ILE A 361 -41.18 -12.82 22.40
N ALA A 362 -41.82 -13.15 21.28
CA ALA A 362 -43.17 -13.72 21.27
C ALA A 362 -43.21 -15.15 21.83
N GLU A 363 -42.27 -16.02 21.43
CA GLU A 363 -42.22 -17.43 21.87
C GLU A 363 -41.97 -17.57 23.37
N PHE A 364 -41.09 -16.71 23.92
CA PHE A 364 -40.71 -16.80 25.35
C PHE A 364 -41.35 -15.75 26.24
N ASN A 365 -42.21 -14.87 25.68
CA ASN A 365 -42.85 -13.77 26.40
C ASN A 365 -41.86 -12.93 27.22
N LEU A 366 -40.80 -12.44 26.57
CA LEU A 366 -39.65 -11.82 27.23
C LEU A 366 -39.97 -10.40 27.74
N GLU A 367 -39.65 -10.15 29.00
CA GLU A 367 -39.67 -8.80 29.57
C GLU A 367 -38.53 -7.92 29.04
N ALA A 368 -38.64 -6.60 29.16
CA ALA A 368 -37.64 -5.64 28.65
C ALA A 368 -36.23 -5.91 29.20
N ARG A 369 -36.12 -6.34 30.46
CA ARG A 369 -34.85 -6.65 31.15
C ARG A 369 -34.22 -7.95 30.60
N GLU A 370 -35.01 -8.94 30.27
CA GLU A 370 -34.57 -10.22 29.72
C GLU A 370 -34.08 -10.07 28.28
N ARG A 371 -34.68 -9.17 27.50
CA ARG A 371 -34.29 -8.87 26.10
C ARG A 371 -32.84 -8.41 26.02
N GLY A 372 -32.38 -7.55 26.94
CA GLY A 372 -31.00 -7.04 26.98
C GLY A 372 -29.93 -8.12 27.21
N VAL A 373 -30.31 -9.21 27.94
CA VAL A 373 -29.38 -10.31 28.24
C VAL A 373 -29.47 -11.42 27.18
N LEU A 374 -30.67 -11.68 26.70
CA LEU A 374 -30.91 -12.83 25.83
C LEU A 374 -30.43 -12.66 24.41
N ALA A 375 -30.61 -11.47 23.82
CA ALA A 375 -30.19 -11.20 22.44
C ALA A 375 -28.68 -11.36 22.25
N PRO A 376 -27.80 -10.82 23.13
CA PRO A 376 -26.38 -11.10 23.09
C PRO A 376 -26.02 -12.56 23.27
N ALA A 377 -26.66 -13.24 24.24
CA ALA A 377 -26.40 -14.66 24.53
C ALA A 377 -26.83 -15.60 23.39
N ALA A 378 -27.98 -15.36 22.77
CA ALA A 378 -28.44 -16.09 21.60
C ALA A 378 -27.53 -15.90 20.41
N ARG A 379 -27.10 -14.64 20.17
CA ARG A 379 -26.13 -14.30 19.10
C ARG A 379 -24.79 -15.01 19.34
N ARG A 380 -24.30 -15.02 20.57
CA ARG A 380 -23.07 -15.71 20.94
C ARG A 380 -23.19 -17.21 20.66
N PHE A 381 -24.29 -17.83 21.07
CA PHE A 381 -24.53 -19.24 20.81
C PHE A 381 -24.54 -19.60 19.32
N MET A 382 -25.18 -18.77 18.48
CA MET A 382 -25.20 -18.98 17.04
C MET A 382 -23.82 -18.86 16.40
N LEU A 383 -23.01 -17.91 16.88
CA LEU A 383 -21.65 -17.71 16.42
C LEU A 383 -20.72 -18.87 16.83
N GLU A 384 -20.90 -19.40 18.03
CA GLU A 384 -20.15 -20.56 18.55
C GLU A 384 -20.57 -21.88 17.87
N ASN A 385 -21.79 -21.93 17.33
CA ASN A 385 -22.38 -23.16 16.77
C ASN A 385 -23.02 -22.90 15.39
N PRO A 386 -22.24 -22.50 14.36
CA PRO A 386 -22.84 -22.13 13.07
C PRO A 386 -23.63 -23.24 12.37
N SER A 387 -23.25 -24.49 12.61
CA SER A 387 -23.98 -25.67 12.09
C SER A 387 -25.38 -25.88 12.71
N LEU A 388 -25.64 -25.29 13.85
CA LEU A 388 -26.93 -25.32 14.52
C LEU A 388 -27.82 -24.12 14.14
N ALA A 389 -27.30 -23.18 13.41
CA ALA A 389 -28.02 -21.98 12.97
C ALA A 389 -29.26 -22.29 12.11
N SER A 390 -29.27 -23.43 11.43
CA SER A 390 -30.39 -23.92 10.65
C SER A 390 -31.39 -24.78 11.47
N ARG A 391 -31.17 -24.90 12.78
CA ARG A 391 -31.98 -25.73 13.69
C ARG A 391 -32.64 -24.86 14.76
N PRO A 392 -33.85 -24.36 14.51
CA PRO A 392 -34.58 -23.49 15.44
C PRO A 392 -34.74 -24.12 16.83
N ASP A 393 -34.93 -25.45 16.89
CA ASP A 393 -35.05 -26.25 18.14
C ASP A 393 -33.80 -26.11 19.04
N ALA A 394 -32.60 -26.08 18.47
CA ALA A 394 -31.36 -25.91 19.21
C ALA A 394 -31.23 -24.51 19.85
N LEU A 395 -31.65 -23.49 19.13
CA LEU A 395 -31.68 -22.12 19.64
C LEU A 395 -32.70 -21.97 20.76
N THR A 396 -33.91 -22.53 20.56
CA THR A 396 -34.98 -22.55 21.55
C THR A 396 -34.55 -23.25 22.85
N ALA A 397 -33.89 -24.42 22.74
CA ALA A 397 -33.34 -25.13 23.90
C ALA A 397 -32.30 -24.31 24.68
N LYS A 398 -31.40 -23.60 23.95
CA LYS A 398 -30.41 -22.73 24.57
C LYS A 398 -31.03 -21.55 25.28
N VAL A 399 -32.04 -20.91 24.67
CA VAL A 399 -32.76 -19.77 25.24
C VAL A 399 -33.48 -20.22 26.54
N ARG A 400 -34.13 -21.36 26.53
CA ARG A 400 -34.75 -21.94 27.74
C ARG A 400 -33.74 -22.15 28.87
N GLY A 401 -32.57 -22.72 28.54
CA GLY A 401 -31.50 -22.90 29.52
C GLY A 401 -30.97 -21.59 30.12
N ILE A 402 -30.91 -20.51 29.35
CA ILE A 402 -30.48 -19.18 29.83
C ILE A 402 -31.58 -18.58 30.77
N LEU A 403 -32.82 -18.78 30.43
CA LEU A 403 -33.98 -18.27 31.22
C LEU A 403 -34.30 -19.11 32.43
N GLY A 404 -33.71 -20.30 32.57
CA GLY A 404 -34.07 -21.25 33.64
C GLY A 404 -35.51 -21.81 33.55
N ARG A 405 -36.04 -21.82 32.32
CA ARG A 405 -37.42 -22.26 32.02
C ARG A 405 -37.44 -23.50 31.11
#